data_1d6046feca19a61ba027f8b1a6eddbbf
#
_entry.id   1d6046feca19a61ba027f8b1a6eddbbf
#
_cell.length_a   1.000
_cell.length_b   1.000
_cell.length_c   1.000
_cell.angle_alpha   90.00
_cell.angle_beta   90.00
_cell.angle_gamma   90.00
#
_symmetry.space_group_name_H-M   'P 1'
#
loop_
_entity.id
_entity.type
_entity.pdbx_description
1 polymer ?
#
loop_
_entity_poly.entity_id
_entity_poly.type
_entity_poly.pdbx_seq_one_letter_code
_entity_poly.pdbx_strand_id
1 'polypeptide(L)'
;MPALSLAITASALPLWQLPTLTEDPRMAAAQGALDAVPVGASVETDTTLLARLVPGREVYWVGTTGKMETPPEYVVIDVRSYAWGGHQVDAESWASAAHPGHTYETVYAKAGFRVARRTS
;
A
#
# COMPACT_ATOMS: atom_id res chain seq x y z
N MET A 1 20.32 12.65 -38.89
CA MET A 1 20.06 12.94 -38.41
C MET A 1 19.90 12.82 -37.73
N PRO A 2 19.80 12.40 -37.83
CA PRO A 2 19.43 12.57 -37.21
C PRO A 2 19.32 12.28 -36.57
N ALA A 3 19.32 12.15 -36.94
CA ALA A 3 19.00 12.32 -36.32
C ALA A 3 18.86 12.01 -35.66
N LEU A 4 18.95 11.65 -35.70
CA LEU A 4 18.62 11.81 -35.01
C LEU A 4 18.46 11.46 -34.35
N SER A 5 18.54 11.26 -34.58
CA SER A 5 18.18 11.42 -33.98
C SER A 5 18.02 11.09 -33.25
N LEU A 6 18.12 10.73 -33.24
CA LEU A 6 17.76 10.82 -32.51
C LEU A 6 17.60 10.57 -31.79
N ALA A 7 17.75 10.39 -32.05
CA ALA A 7 17.37 10.49 -31.46
C ALA A 7 17.28 10.18 -30.76
N ILE A 8 17.59 9.95 -30.67
CA ILE A 8 17.32 10.04 -30.05
C ILE A 8 17.16 9.74 -29.39
N THR A 9 17.39 9.51 -29.58
CA THR A 9 17.01 9.54 -29.08
C THR A 9 16.93 9.29 -28.24
N ALA A 10 17.21 9.12 -28.34
CA ALA A 10 16.85 9.18 -27.68
C ALA A 10 16.79 8.97 -27.00
N SER A 11 17.00 8.81 -26.98
CA SER A 11 16.65 8.76 -26.46
C SER A 11 16.54 8.47 -25.77
N ALA A 12 16.81 8.25 -25.95
CA ALA A 12 16.41 8.04 -25.51
C ALA A 12 16.33 7.49 -25.00
N LEU A 13 16.36 7.02 -24.73
CA LEU A 13 15.99 6.63 -24.36
C LEU A 13 15.74 6.39 -23.91
N PRO A 14 16.16 6.07 -24.01
CA PRO A 14 15.42 5.66 -23.84
C PRO A 14 14.78 5.70 -23.03
N LEU A 15 14.86 5.93 -22.93
CA LEU A 15 13.80 6.11 -22.17
C LEU A 15 12.72 5.16 -22.23
N TRP A 16 12.60 4.41 -23.16
CA TRP A 16 11.59 3.42 -23.27
C TRP A 16 11.76 2.31 -22.31
N GLN A 17 12.83 2.22 -21.67
CA GLN A 17 12.94 1.31 -20.54
C GLN A 17 12.13 1.77 -19.38
N LEU A 18 11.88 3.04 -19.29
CA LEU A 18 11.07 3.57 -18.22
C LEU A 18 9.64 3.12 -18.30
N PRO A 19 9.01 3.04 -19.46
CA PRO A 19 7.66 2.51 -19.54
C PRO A 19 7.49 1.12 -18.95
N THR A 20 8.53 0.30 -19.05
CA THR A 20 8.46 -1.04 -18.47
C THR A 20 8.25 -0.99 -16.97
N LEU A 21 8.92 -0.05 -16.30
CA LEU A 21 8.75 0.10 -14.85
C LEU A 21 7.38 0.65 -14.49
N THR A 22 6.88 1.59 -15.27
CA THR A 22 5.60 2.21 -14.96
C THR A 22 4.44 1.29 -15.28
N GLU A 23 4.68 0.23 -16.03
CA GLU A 23 3.64 -0.70 -16.39
C GLU A 23 3.56 -1.89 -15.44
N ASP A 24 4.39 -1.93 -14.41
CA ASP A 24 4.32 -3.00 -13.42
C ASP A 24 2.98 -2.87 -12.66
N PRO A 25 2.08 -3.88 -12.80
CA PRO A 25 0.78 -3.82 -12.14
C PRO A 25 0.88 -3.70 -10.62
N ARG A 26 1.92 -4.28 -10.03
CA ARG A 26 2.09 -4.19 -8.58
C ARG A 26 2.46 -2.78 -8.15
N MET A 27 3.24 -2.06 -8.94
CA MET A 27 3.58 -0.68 -8.60
C MET A 27 2.36 0.23 -8.67
N ALA A 28 1.54 0.06 -9.70
CA ALA A 28 0.31 0.83 -9.82
C ALA A 28 -0.66 0.51 -8.69
N ALA A 29 -0.76 -0.78 -8.33
CA ALA A 29 -1.63 -1.21 -7.25
C ALA A 29 -1.14 -0.68 -5.90
N ALA A 30 0.17 -0.66 -5.68
CA ALA A 30 0.74 -0.10 -4.45
C ALA A 30 0.42 1.38 -4.34
N GLN A 31 0.53 2.12 -5.44
CA GLN A 31 0.19 3.54 -5.43
C GLN A 31 -1.30 3.75 -5.13
N GLY A 32 -2.17 2.90 -5.69
CA GLY A 32 -3.60 2.96 -5.38
C GLY A 32 -3.89 2.72 -3.92
N ALA A 33 -3.16 1.79 -3.29
CA ALA A 33 -3.30 1.54 -1.86
C ALA A 33 -2.89 2.76 -1.04
N LEU A 34 -1.78 3.40 -1.42
CA LEU A 34 -1.34 4.63 -0.75
C LEU A 34 -2.36 5.73 -0.89
N ASP A 35 -2.92 5.87 -2.08
CA ASP A 35 -3.89 6.93 -2.36
C ASP A 35 -5.19 6.72 -1.58
N ALA A 36 -5.48 5.49 -1.18
CA ALA A 36 -6.68 5.19 -0.41
C ALA A 36 -6.57 5.65 1.04
N VAL A 37 -5.37 6.00 1.52
CA VAL A 37 -5.14 6.42 2.90
C VAL A 37 -4.87 7.93 2.91
N PRO A 38 -5.80 8.74 3.42
CA PRO A 38 -5.62 10.20 3.42
C PRO A 38 -4.43 10.65 4.26
N VAL A 39 -3.84 11.76 3.85
CA VAL A 39 -2.82 12.42 4.67
C VAL A 39 -3.45 12.79 6.01
N GLY A 40 -2.72 12.56 7.08
CA GLY A 40 -3.21 12.84 8.43
C GLY A 40 -3.89 11.67 9.10
N ALA A 41 -4.19 10.60 8.36
CA ALA A 41 -4.85 9.44 8.93
C ALA A 41 -3.87 8.58 9.73
N SER A 42 -4.39 7.82 10.69
CA SER A 42 -3.62 6.79 11.37
C SER A 42 -3.76 5.49 10.58
N VAL A 43 -2.66 4.76 10.42
CA VAL A 43 -2.63 3.56 9.60
C VAL A 43 -1.72 2.50 10.20
N GLU A 44 -2.20 1.28 10.20
CA GLU A 44 -1.42 0.12 10.60
C GLU A 44 -1.10 -0.66 9.34
N THR A 45 0.17 -1.02 9.15
CA THR A 45 0.59 -1.64 7.91
C THR A 45 1.73 -2.63 8.13
N ASP A 46 1.93 -3.50 7.16
CA ASP A 46 3.09 -4.38 7.12
C ASP A 46 4.28 -3.66 6.47
N THR A 47 5.37 -4.39 6.20
CA THR A 47 6.63 -3.80 5.76
C THR A 47 6.60 -3.12 4.42
N THR A 48 5.80 -3.64 3.50
CA THR A 48 5.92 -3.27 2.09
C THR A 48 5.74 -1.79 1.83
N LEU A 49 4.71 -1.19 2.44
CA LEU A 49 4.40 0.22 2.20
C LEU A 49 4.72 1.12 3.38
N LEU A 50 5.32 0.57 4.43
CA LEU A 50 5.58 1.31 5.67
C LEU A 50 6.28 2.64 5.40
N ALA A 51 7.42 2.57 4.71
CA ALA A 51 8.24 3.77 4.47
C ALA A 51 7.52 4.81 3.61
N ARG A 52 6.65 4.38 2.73
CA ARG A 52 5.94 5.30 1.84
C ARG A 52 4.73 5.93 2.52
N LEU A 53 4.22 5.32 3.57
CA LEU A 53 3.11 5.87 4.34
C LEU A 53 3.56 6.83 5.42
N VAL A 54 4.77 6.66 5.93
CA VAL A 54 5.28 7.49 7.04
C VAL A 54 5.16 8.99 6.79
N PRO A 55 5.52 9.53 5.61
CA PRO A 55 5.33 10.97 5.39
C PRO A 55 3.85 11.34 5.41
N GLY A 56 3.47 12.22 6.32
CA GLY A 56 2.13 12.78 6.37
C GLY A 56 1.08 11.92 7.03
N ARG A 57 1.44 10.74 7.56
CA ARG A 57 0.49 9.85 8.24
C ARG A 57 1.08 9.33 9.52
N GLU A 58 0.21 8.90 10.42
CA GLU A 58 0.61 8.31 11.69
C GLU A 58 0.65 6.80 11.50
N VAL A 59 1.85 6.22 11.36
CA VAL A 59 2.02 4.86 10.89
C VAL A 59 2.45 3.93 12.00
N TYR A 60 1.80 2.76 12.08
CA TYR A 60 2.09 1.72 13.04
C TYR A 60 2.36 0.40 12.33
N TRP A 61 3.20 -0.41 12.94
CA TRP A 61 3.50 -1.76 12.44
C TRP A 61 2.37 -2.70 12.84
N VAL A 62 2.03 -3.64 11.96
CA VAL A 62 0.99 -4.62 12.24
C VAL A 62 1.27 -5.38 13.54
N GLY A 63 0.25 -5.54 14.35
CA GLY A 63 0.35 -6.27 15.60
C GLY A 63 0.82 -5.47 16.78
N THR A 64 1.14 -4.19 16.63
CA THR A 64 1.65 -3.38 17.74
C THR A 64 0.60 -2.46 18.35
N THR A 65 -0.61 -2.46 17.84
CA THR A 65 -1.63 -1.47 18.22
C THR A 65 -2.76 -2.03 19.07
N GLY A 66 -2.64 -3.27 19.53
CA GLY A 66 -3.73 -3.95 20.23
C GLY A 66 -4.17 -3.31 21.54
N LYS A 67 -3.35 -2.42 22.10
CA LYS A 67 -3.70 -1.75 23.35
C LYS A 67 -4.08 -0.29 23.18
N MET A 68 -4.20 0.18 21.96
CA MET A 68 -4.60 1.55 21.70
C MET A 68 -6.08 1.72 22.03
N GLU A 69 -6.40 2.83 22.71
CA GLU A 69 -7.78 3.17 22.99
C GLU A 69 -8.56 3.40 21.71
N THR A 70 -7.93 4.11 20.77
CA THR A 70 -8.51 4.37 19.47
C THR A 70 -7.65 3.67 18.44
N PRO A 71 -8.11 2.58 17.86
CA PRO A 71 -7.30 1.85 16.87
C PRO A 71 -7.13 2.66 15.60
N PRO A 72 -6.15 2.31 14.77
CA PRO A 72 -5.89 3.03 13.52
C PRO A 72 -7.11 3.11 12.63
N GLU A 73 -7.25 4.21 11.92
CA GLU A 73 -8.37 4.42 11.00
C GLU A 73 -8.27 3.51 9.79
N TYR A 74 -7.06 3.17 9.38
CA TYR A 74 -6.82 2.34 8.20
C TYR A 74 -5.86 1.21 8.50
N VAL A 75 -6.06 0.10 7.81
CA VAL A 75 -5.12 -1.03 7.83
C VAL A 75 -4.76 -1.34 6.38
N VAL A 76 -3.47 -1.35 6.08
CA VAL A 76 -2.97 -1.61 4.73
C VAL A 76 -2.11 -2.87 4.75
N ILE A 77 -2.48 -3.84 3.94
CA ILE A 77 -1.82 -5.14 3.90
C ILE A 77 -1.35 -5.45 2.49
N ASP A 78 -0.10 -5.92 2.38
CA ASP A 78 0.39 -6.59 1.18
C ASP A 78 0.41 -8.08 1.50
N VAL A 79 -0.47 -8.85 0.88
CA VAL A 79 -0.58 -10.28 1.20
C VAL A 79 0.69 -11.06 0.86
N ARG A 80 1.60 -10.47 0.09
CA ARG A 80 2.88 -11.09 -0.25
C ARG A 80 3.99 -10.73 0.73
N SER A 81 3.71 -9.89 1.73
CA SER A 81 4.69 -9.51 2.71
C SER A 81 5.09 -10.73 3.54
N TYR A 82 6.38 -10.83 3.85
CA TYR A 82 6.87 -11.92 4.68
C TYR A 82 6.26 -11.91 6.09
N ALA A 83 5.72 -10.77 6.50
CA ALA A 83 5.09 -10.66 7.81
C ALA A 83 3.95 -11.66 7.99
N TRP A 84 3.35 -12.13 6.91
CA TRP A 84 2.21 -13.04 6.96
C TRP A 84 2.59 -14.50 6.80
N GLY A 85 3.86 -14.82 6.54
CA GLY A 85 4.34 -16.18 6.47
C GLY A 85 3.65 -17.03 5.41
N GLY A 86 3.21 -16.42 4.31
CA GLY A 86 2.55 -17.13 3.23
C GLY A 86 1.05 -17.34 3.44
N HIS A 87 0.50 -16.90 4.56
CA HIS A 87 -0.93 -17.01 4.80
C HIS A 87 -1.71 -16.00 3.96
N GLN A 88 -2.90 -16.39 3.54
CA GLN A 88 -3.82 -15.48 2.88
C GLN A 88 -4.45 -14.60 3.95
N VAL A 89 -4.20 -13.31 3.86
CA VAL A 89 -4.67 -12.35 4.85
C VAL A 89 -5.56 -11.33 4.17
N ASP A 90 -6.73 -11.11 4.77
CA ASP A 90 -7.65 -10.08 4.33
C ASP A 90 -7.64 -8.95 5.35
N ALA A 91 -7.45 -7.71 4.89
CA ALA A 91 -7.30 -6.56 5.78
C ALA A 91 -8.52 -6.36 6.66
N GLU A 92 -9.70 -6.52 6.10
CA GLU A 92 -10.94 -6.33 6.84
C GLU A 92 -11.07 -7.34 7.98
N SER A 93 -10.88 -8.61 7.68
CA SER A 93 -10.98 -9.68 8.68
C SER A 93 -9.88 -9.58 9.72
N TRP A 94 -8.66 -9.30 9.26
CA TRP A 94 -7.53 -9.17 10.18
C TRP A 94 -7.74 -8.01 11.13
N ALA A 95 -8.13 -6.85 10.60
CA ALA A 95 -8.31 -5.66 11.41
C ALA A 95 -9.44 -5.83 12.44
N SER A 96 -10.53 -6.44 12.02
CA SER A 96 -11.65 -6.68 12.93
C SER A 96 -11.26 -7.63 14.05
N ALA A 97 -10.43 -8.63 13.76
CA ALA A 97 -9.95 -9.56 14.78
C ALA A 97 -8.91 -8.92 15.69
N ALA A 98 -8.05 -8.06 15.14
CA ALA A 98 -6.99 -7.43 15.91
C ALA A 98 -7.52 -6.33 16.84
N HIS A 99 -8.66 -5.75 16.49
CA HIS A 99 -9.26 -4.64 17.25
C HIS A 99 -10.68 -4.97 17.63
N PRO A 100 -10.88 -5.85 18.62
CA PRO A 100 -12.23 -6.25 19.04
C PRO A 100 -13.06 -5.03 19.47
N GLY A 101 -14.32 -5.03 19.09
CA GLY A 101 -15.21 -3.91 19.37
C GLY A 101 -15.22 -2.86 18.28
N HIS A 102 -14.39 -3.02 17.25
CA HIS A 102 -14.33 -2.10 16.11
C HIS A 102 -14.54 -2.88 14.84
N THR A 103 -15.13 -2.23 13.84
CA THR A 103 -15.37 -2.85 12.56
C THR A 103 -14.63 -2.11 11.46
N TYR A 104 -14.22 -2.85 10.45
CA TYR A 104 -13.49 -2.33 9.30
C TYR A 104 -14.15 -2.83 8.03
N GLU A 105 -14.06 -2.04 6.97
CA GLU A 105 -14.56 -2.45 5.66
C GLU A 105 -13.45 -2.29 4.62
N THR A 106 -13.41 -3.18 3.64
CA THR A 106 -12.44 -3.11 2.56
C THR A 106 -12.79 -1.94 1.64
N VAL A 107 -11.85 -1.03 1.44
CA VAL A 107 -12.03 0.11 0.54
C VAL A 107 -11.14 0.00 -0.68
N TYR A 108 -10.17 -0.92 -0.70
CA TYR A 108 -9.30 -1.12 -1.84
C TYR A 108 -8.75 -2.54 -1.82
N ALA A 109 -8.74 -3.21 -2.97
CA ALA A 109 -8.18 -4.54 -3.11
C ALA A 109 -7.70 -4.73 -4.54
N LYS A 110 -6.37 -4.83 -4.74
CA LYS A 110 -5.81 -5.01 -6.06
C LYS A 110 -4.40 -5.56 -5.98
N ALA A 111 -4.12 -6.59 -6.78
CA ALA A 111 -2.79 -7.18 -6.92
C ALA A 111 -2.15 -7.57 -5.58
N GLY A 112 -2.96 -8.01 -4.63
CA GLY A 112 -2.47 -8.42 -3.32
C GLY A 112 -2.42 -7.31 -2.28
N PHE A 113 -2.64 -6.06 -2.68
CA PHE A 113 -2.77 -4.97 -1.71
C PHE A 113 -4.21 -4.85 -1.26
N ARG A 114 -4.39 -4.67 0.03
CA ARG A 114 -5.72 -4.57 0.66
C ARG A 114 -5.71 -3.39 1.61
N VAL A 115 -6.72 -2.56 1.52
CA VAL A 115 -6.89 -1.44 2.46
C VAL A 115 -8.27 -1.56 3.09
N ALA A 116 -8.31 -1.53 4.41
CA ALA A 116 -9.55 -1.51 5.17
C ALA A 116 -9.63 -0.22 5.96
N ARG A 117 -10.83 0.33 6.07
CA ARG A 117 -11.10 1.55 6.82
C ARG A 117 -12.02 1.24 7.99
N ARG A 118 -11.70 1.79 9.17
CA ARG A 118 -12.53 1.60 10.35
C ARG A 118 -13.88 2.29 10.15
N THR A 119 -14.94 1.57 10.46
CA THR A 119 -16.32 2.10 10.34
C THR A 119 -16.96 2.39 11.69
N SER A 120 -16.34 1.92 12.77
CA SER A 120 -16.90 2.18 14.10
C SER A 120 -15.86 2.20 15.21
#